data_09913d714fb96efce1373ac75105f15b
#
_entry.id   09913d714fb96efce1373ac75105f15b
#
_cell.length_a   1.000
_cell.length_b   1.000
_cell.length_c   1.000
_cell.angle_alpha   90.00
_cell.angle_beta   90.00
_cell.angle_gamma   90.00
#
_symmetry.space_group_name_H-M   'P 1'
#
loop_
_entity.id
_entity.type
_entity.pdbx_description
1 polymer ?
#
loop_
_entity_poly.entity_id
_entity_poly.type
_entity_poly.pdbx_seq_one_letter_code
_entity_poly.pdbx_strand_id
1 'polypeptide(L)'
;VMMHDGAHNLISKNKKINDFISQWLCAYPMMTETVNYRKYHLIHHKHTETDLDPDKSLTDPFPVSKKSFSRKVLRDLTGISGLRRYFGYLYSAWGVNENTFFGHLKHFVSSLYGFLICQLIIFSTLTFFNVPWLYLLLWWIPKLTIFSLFYRLRSIS
;
A
#
# COMPACT_ATOMS: atom_id res chain seq x y z
N VAL A 1 6.53 6.54 4.89
CA VAL A 1 7.74 6.84 5.67
C VAL A 1 8.16 5.60 6.46
N MET A 2 7.48 5.16 7.54
CA MET A 2 7.94 4.04 8.39
C MET A 2 8.19 2.71 7.67
N MET A 3 7.37 2.32 6.66
CA MET A 3 7.65 1.12 5.88
C MET A 3 8.93 1.27 5.02
N HIS A 4 9.21 2.47 4.53
CA HIS A 4 10.46 2.82 3.86
C HIS A 4 11.65 2.67 4.82
N ASP A 5 11.55 3.23 6.03
CA ASP A 5 12.59 3.11 7.05
C ASP A 5 12.80 1.64 7.46
N GLY A 6 11.71 0.87 7.52
CA GLY A 6 11.77 -0.58 7.72
C GLY A 6 12.47 -1.32 6.58
N ALA A 7 12.30 -0.88 5.33
CA ALA A 7 13.01 -1.47 4.20
C ALA A 7 14.53 -1.24 4.28
N HIS A 8 14.97 -0.12 4.83
CA HIS A 8 16.37 0.22 5.08
C HIS A 8 16.91 -0.25 6.43
N ASN A 9 16.14 -1.00 7.22
CA ASN A 9 16.48 -1.44 8.57
C ASN A 9 16.78 -0.28 9.55
N LEU A 10 16.07 0.83 9.42
CA LEU A 10 16.26 2.05 10.23
C LEU A 10 15.33 2.15 11.44
N ILE A 11 14.28 1.31 11.54
CA ILE A 11 13.34 1.33 12.69
C ILE A 11 14.02 0.79 13.97
N SER A 12 14.84 -0.26 13.83
CA SER A 12 15.55 -0.88 14.95
C SER A 12 16.88 -1.49 14.51
N LYS A 13 17.89 -1.44 15.40
CA LYS A 13 19.17 -2.14 15.22
C LYS A 13 18.99 -3.67 15.16
N ASN A 14 17.98 -4.20 15.86
CA ASN A 14 17.64 -5.61 15.78
C ASN A 14 16.75 -5.84 14.55
N LYS A 15 17.29 -6.59 13.57
CA LYS A 15 16.60 -6.87 12.31
C LYS A 15 15.24 -7.55 12.50
N LYS A 16 15.10 -8.47 13.45
CA LYS A 16 13.82 -9.14 13.72
C LYS A 16 12.74 -8.16 14.22
N ILE A 17 13.15 -7.25 15.12
CA ILE A 17 12.26 -6.19 15.62
C ILE A 17 11.91 -5.21 14.48
N ASN A 18 12.91 -4.80 13.70
CA ASN A 18 12.70 -3.95 12.54
C ASN A 18 11.66 -4.55 11.58
N ASP A 19 11.86 -5.81 11.20
CA ASP A 19 10.98 -6.49 10.23
C ASP A 19 9.59 -6.73 10.82
N PHE A 20 9.47 -7.06 12.10
CA PHE A 20 8.19 -7.21 12.78
C PHE A 20 7.40 -5.90 12.79
N ILE A 21 8.00 -4.80 13.23
CA ILE A 21 7.34 -3.48 13.29
C ILE A 21 6.94 -3.03 11.88
N SER A 22 7.88 -3.11 10.92
CA SER A 22 7.61 -2.72 9.54
C SER A 22 6.49 -3.55 8.91
N GLN A 23 6.46 -4.87 9.16
CA GLN A 23 5.46 -5.76 8.58
C GLN A 23 4.08 -5.57 9.22
N TRP A 24 4.00 -5.64 10.57
CA TRP A 24 2.72 -5.68 11.27
C TRP A 24 2.09 -4.32 11.50
N LEU A 25 2.89 -3.29 11.80
CA LEU A 25 2.36 -1.95 12.08
C LEU A 25 2.33 -1.02 10.87
N CYS A 26 3.05 -1.36 9.78
CA CYS A 26 3.13 -0.50 8.61
C CYS A 26 2.62 -1.15 7.33
N ALA A 27 3.11 -2.35 6.97
CA ALA A 27 2.82 -2.96 5.68
C ALA A 27 1.45 -3.65 5.66
N TYR A 28 1.18 -4.57 6.55
CA TYR A 28 -0.09 -5.31 6.60
C TYR A 28 -1.32 -4.41 6.71
N PRO A 29 -1.37 -3.37 7.58
CA PRO A 29 -2.52 -2.46 7.61
C PRO A 29 -2.80 -1.78 6.26
N MET A 30 -1.78 -1.64 5.41
CA MET A 30 -1.86 -1.01 4.08
C MET A 30 -2.02 -2.01 2.93
N MET A 31 -2.25 -3.31 3.23
CA MET A 31 -2.40 -4.39 2.24
C MET A 31 -1.13 -4.57 1.37
N THR A 32 0.03 -4.51 2.00
CA THR A 32 1.33 -4.68 1.36
C THR A 32 2.27 -5.50 2.25
N GLU A 33 3.47 -5.81 1.75
CA GLU A 33 4.47 -6.60 2.48
C GLU A 33 5.82 -5.90 2.45
N THR A 34 6.46 -5.82 3.62
CA THR A 34 7.78 -5.19 3.79
C THR A 34 8.87 -5.87 2.95
N VAL A 35 8.85 -7.22 2.87
CA VAL A 35 9.87 -7.97 2.12
C VAL A 35 9.80 -7.67 0.63
N ASN A 36 8.60 -7.70 0.06
CA ASN A 36 8.38 -7.41 -1.36
C ASN A 36 8.66 -5.93 -1.66
N TYR A 37 8.20 -5.03 -0.79
CA TYR A 37 8.50 -3.60 -0.91
C TYR A 37 10.01 -3.33 -0.84
N ARG A 38 10.75 -3.96 0.10
CA ARG A 38 12.20 -3.81 0.22
C ARG A 38 12.92 -4.20 -1.07
N LYS A 39 12.59 -5.36 -1.65
CA LYS A 39 13.20 -5.81 -2.92
C LYS A 39 12.99 -4.79 -4.02
N TYR A 40 11.75 -4.38 -4.22
CA TYR A 40 11.35 -3.41 -5.23
C TYR A 40 12.04 -2.05 -5.02
N HIS A 41 12.03 -1.56 -3.78
CA HIS A 41 12.57 -0.26 -3.40
C HIS A 41 14.11 -0.19 -3.53
N LEU A 42 14.82 -1.26 -3.20
CA LEU A 42 16.28 -1.33 -3.38
C LEU A 42 16.66 -1.39 -4.88
N ILE A 43 15.83 -1.99 -5.74
CA ILE A 43 16.02 -1.93 -7.20
C ILE A 43 15.84 -0.49 -7.68
N HIS A 44 14.80 0.21 -7.20
CA HIS A 44 14.60 1.65 -7.49
C HIS A 44 15.84 2.47 -7.10
N HIS A 45 16.37 2.34 -5.88
CA HIS A 45 17.57 3.07 -5.46
C HIS A 45 18.80 2.78 -6.35
N LYS A 46 18.94 1.53 -6.80
CA LYS A 46 20.06 1.13 -7.64
C LYS A 46 19.95 1.66 -9.08
N HIS A 47 18.74 1.82 -9.58
CA HIS A 47 18.45 2.10 -10.98
C HIS A 47 17.62 3.37 -11.19
N THR A 48 17.60 4.28 -10.22
CA THR A 48 16.83 5.53 -10.27
C THR A 48 16.96 6.23 -11.63
N GLU A 49 15.82 6.57 -12.24
CA GLU A 49 15.67 7.25 -13.54
C GLU A 49 16.18 6.48 -14.76
N THR A 50 16.62 5.24 -14.62
CA THR A 50 16.96 4.37 -15.77
C THR A 50 15.75 3.57 -16.24
N ASP A 51 15.89 2.86 -17.38
CA ASP A 51 14.82 1.97 -17.87
C ASP A 51 14.58 0.74 -16.98
N LEU A 52 15.49 0.46 -16.06
CA LEU A 52 15.37 -0.61 -15.06
C LEU A 52 14.72 -0.14 -13.74
N ASP A 53 14.41 1.14 -13.63
CA ASP A 53 13.74 1.69 -12.44
C ASP A 53 12.28 1.25 -12.42
N PRO A 54 11.84 0.45 -11.43
CA PRO A 54 10.46 0.02 -11.33
C PRO A 54 9.48 1.18 -11.05
N ASP A 55 9.94 2.32 -10.51
CA ASP A 55 9.14 3.51 -10.25
C ASP A 55 9.06 4.47 -11.45
N LYS A 56 9.80 4.23 -12.53
CA LYS A 56 9.83 5.08 -13.71
C LYS A 56 8.44 5.36 -14.28
N SER A 57 7.55 4.36 -14.29
CA SER A 57 6.16 4.52 -14.77
C SER A 57 5.33 5.52 -13.95
N LEU A 58 5.76 5.87 -12.72
CA LEU A 58 5.10 6.85 -11.87
C LEU A 58 5.54 8.28 -12.24
N THR A 59 6.79 8.45 -12.68
CA THR A 59 7.43 9.75 -12.98
C THR A 59 7.37 10.10 -14.46
N ASP A 60 7.53 9.14 -15.38
CA ASP A 60 7.51 9.36 -16.84
C ASP A 60 6.34 10.21 -17.38
N PRO A 61 5.11 10.14 -16.82
CA PRO A 61 4.03 11.00 -17.29
C PRO A 61 4.20 12.47 -16.97
N PHE A 62 5.20 12.85 -16.18
CA PHE A 62 5.45 14.26 -15.79
C PHE A 62 6.59 14.87 -16.62
N PRO A 63 6.51 16.19 -16.92
CA PRO A 63 5.48 17.15 -16.53
C PRO A 63 4.15 16.99 -17.28
N VAL A 64 3.03 17.22 -16.60
CA VAL A 64 1.69 17.20 -17.20
C VAL A 64 1.07 18.60 -17.21
N SER A 65 0.08 18.84 -18.10
CA SER A 65 -0.67 20.10 -18.11
C SER A 65 -1.44 20.31 -16.79
N LYS A 66 -1.68 21.58 -16.41
CA LYS A 66 -2.48 21.94 -15.22
C LYS A 66 -3.84 21.22 -15.20
N LYS A 67 -4.52 21.15 -16.34
CA LYS A 67 -5.81 20.43 -16.48
C LYS A 67 -5.68 18.94 -16.21
N SER A 68 -4.62 18.30 -16.69
CA SER A 68 -4.33 16.88 -16.42
C SER A 68 -4.03 16.64 -14.94
N PHE A 69 -3.22 17.49 -14.33
CA PHE A 69 -2.89 17.44 -12.92
C PHE A 69 -4.14 17.59 -12.04
N SER A 70 -4.97 18.61 -12.29
CA SER A 70 -6.22 18.82 -11.54
C SER A 70 -7.16 17.62 -11.61
N ARG A 71 -7.29 16.98 -12.79
CA ARG A 71 -8.08 15.73 -12.91
C ARG A 71 -7.50 14.57 -12.11
N LYS A 72 -6.17 14.47 -12.02
CA LYS A 72 -5.49 13.45 -11.21
C LYS A 72 -5.76 13.70 -9.71
N VAL A 73 -5.61 14.95 -9.26
CA VAL A 73 -5.90 15.36 -7.87
C VAL A 73 -7.37 15.09 -7.51
N LEU A 74 -8.31 15.46 -8.39
CA LEU A 74 -9.73 15.20 -8.17
C LEU A 74 -10.03 13.69 -7.99
N ARG A 75 -9.46 12.83 -8.84
CA ARG A 75 -9.60 11.37 -8.70
C ARG A 75 -9.01 10.83 -7.40
N ASP A 76 -7.93 11.43 -6.91
CA ASP A 76 -7.34 11.05 -5.63
C ASP A 76 -8.25 11.45 -4.48
N LEU A 77 -8.72 12.69 -4.46
CA LEU A 77 -9.59 13.22 -3.40
C LEU A 77 -10.99 12.58 -3.39
N THR A 78 -11.51 12.15 -4.54
CA THR A 78 -12.79 11.42 -4.61
C THR A 78 -12.66 9.93 -4.30
N GLY A 79 -11.45 9.43 -4.02
CA GLY A 79 -11.19 8.02 -3.68
C GLY A 79 -11.11 7.08 -4.88
N ILE A 80 -11.36 7.54 -6.11
CA ILE A 80 -11.34 6.70 -7.33
C ILE A 80 -9.96 6.05 -7.51
N SER A 81 -8.88 6.80 -7.29
CA SER A 81 -7.52 6.27 -7.38
C SER A 81 -7.23 5.23 -6.29
N GLY A 82 -7.70 5.48 -5.07
CA GLY A 82 -7.59 4.55 -3.95
C GLY A 82 -8.34 3.25 -4.21
N LEU A 83 -9.60 3.32 -4.60
CA LEU A 83 -10.42 2.15 -4.96
C LEU A 83 -9.76 1.32 -6.07
N ARG A 84 -9.32 1.97 -7.16
CA ARG A 84 -8.62 1.27 -8.26
C ARG A 84 -7.39 0.51 -7.76
N ARG A 85 -6.60 1.10 -6.86
CA ARG A 85 -5.42 0.46 -6.26
C ARG A 85 -5.81 -0.75 -5.43
N TYR A 86 -6.84 -0.65 -4.59
CA TYR A 86 -7.31 -1.77 -3.78
C TYR A 86 -7.89 -2.91 -4.61
N PHE A 87 -8.66 -2.59 -5.65
CA PHE A 87 -9.11 -3.62 -6.61
C PHE A 87 -7.94 -4.30 -7.31
N GLY A 88 -6.88 -3.56 -7.66
CA GLY A 88 -5.65 -4.12 -8.20
C GLY A 88 -4.96 -5.09 -7.23
N TYR A 89 -4.88 -4.74 -5.95
CA TYR A 89 -4.33 -5.62 -4.92
C TYR A 89 -5.17 -6.90 -4.72
N LEU A 90 -6.49 -6.77 -4.67
CA LEU A 90 -7.40 -7.92 -4.55
C LEU A 90 -7.29 -8.84 -5.77
N TYR A 91 -7.23 -8.28 -6.97
CA TYR A 91 -7.03 -9.03 -8.20
C TYR A 91 -5.69 -9.79 -8.20
N SER A 92 -4.60 -9.13 -7.80
CA SER A 92 -3.30 -9.77 -7.64
C SER A 92 -3.31 -10.86 -6.57
N ALA A 93 -3.97 -10.60 -5.42
CA ALA A 93 -4.10 -11.56 -4.33
C ALA A 93 -4.92 -12.79 -4.72
N TRP A 94 -5.83 -12.68 -5.69
CA TRP A 94 -6.56 -13.83 -6.23
C TRP A 94 -5.66 -14.85 -6.94
N GLY A 95 -4.43 -14.47 -7.31
CA GLY A 95 -3.46 -15.40 -7.91
C GLY A 95 -3.76 -15.66 -9.38
N VAL A 96 -3.42 -14.70 -10.23
CA VAL A 96 -3.73 -14.72 -11.69
C VAL A 96 -3.19 -15.96 -12.42
N ASN A 97 -2.15 -16.59 -11.88
CA ASN A 97 -1.49 -17.78 -12.47
C ASN A 97 -1.96 -19.11 -11.85
N GLU A 98 -2.92 -19.08 -10.95
CA GLU A 98 -3.48 -20.30 -10.37
C GLU A 98 -4.51 -20.94 -11.31
N ASN A 99 -4.49 -22.27 -11.40
CA ASN A 99 -5.36 -23.01 -12.34
C ASN A 99 -6.55 -23.69 -11.65
N THR A 100 -6.61 -23.65 -10.31
CA THR A 100 -7.65 -24.31 -9.52
C THR A 100 -8.29 -23.33 -8.55
N PHE A 101 -9.58 -23.53 -8.24
CA PHE A 101 -10.29 -22.72 -7.26
C PHE A 101 -9.61 -22.76 -5.88
N PHE A 102 -9.17 -23.95 -5.43
CA PHE A 102 -8.45 -24.06 -4.16
C PHE A 102 -7.08 -23.38 -4.19
N GLY A 103 -6.39 -23.38 -5.34
CA GLY A 103 -5.15 -22.62 -5.56
C GLY A 103 -5.39 -21.13 -5.38
N HIS A 104 -6.40 -20.59 -6.05
CA HIS A 104 -6.82 -19.19 -5.88
C HIS A 104 -7.15 -18.85 -4.43
N LEU A 105 -7.96 -19.67 -3.75
CA LEU A 105 -8.34 -19.43 -2.37
C LEU A 105 -7.13 -19.46 -1.42
N LYS A 106 -6.25 -20.44 -1.58
CA LYS A 106 -5.00 -20.53 -0.80
C LYS A 106 -4.13 -19.30 -1.01
N HIS A 107 -3.92 -18.90 -2.27
CA HIS A 107 -3.13 -17.72 -2.62
C HIS A 107 -3.76 -16.45 -2.03
N PHE A 108 -5.07 -16.29 -2.16
CA PHE A 108 -5.80 -15.15 -1.62
C PHE A 108 -5.66 -15.04 -0.10
N VAL A 109 -5.90 -16.13 0.63
CA VAL A 109 -5.74 -16.16 2.08
C VAL A 109 -4.30 -15.90 2.49
N SER A 110 -3.32 -16.54 1.85
CA SER A 110 -1.90 -16.35 2.18
C SER A 110 -1.39 -14.93 1.86
N SER A 111 -1.96 -14.26 0.87
CA SER A 111 -1.59 -12.89 0.52
C SER A 111 -2.24 -11.84 1.42
N LEU A 112 -3.44 -12.12 1.97
CA LEU A 112 -4.23 -11.15 2.71
C LEU A 112 -4.31 -11.39 4.20
N TYR A 113 -3.82 -12.53 4.73
CA TYR A 113 -4.01 -12.88 6.14
C TYR A 113 -3.57 -11.79 7.11
N GLY A 114 -2.40 -11.20 6.90
CA GLY A 114 -1.88 -10.15 7.76
C GLY A 114 -2.73 -8.87 7.70
N PHE A 115 -3.17 -8.49 6.49
CA PHE A 115 -4.11 -7.39 6.33
C PHE A 115 -5.42 -7.66 7.07
N LEU A 116 -6.03 -8.83 6.88
CA LEU A 116 -7.31 -9.20 7.52
C LEU A 116 -7.21 -9.20 9.04
N ILE A 117 -6.12 -9.74 9.60
CA ILE A 117 -5.87 -9.71 11.05
C ILE A 117 -5.79 -8.26 11.55
N CYS A 118 -5.00 -7.40 10.87
CA CYS A 118 -4.89 -6.00 11.27
C CYS A 118 -6.25 -5.26 11.20
N GLN A 119 -7.04 -5.49 10.14
CA GLN A 119 -8.37 -4.88 10.01
C GLN A 119 -9.32 -5.36 11.11
N LEU A 120 -9.29 -6.67 11.42
CA LEU A 120 -10.09 -7.23 12.51
C LEU A 120 -9.72 -6.60 13.86
N ILE A 121 -8.43 -6.47 14.17
CA ILE A 121 -7.97 -5.84 15.42
C ILE A 121 -8.44 -4.39 15.49
N ILE A 122 -8.23 -3.58 14.42
CA ILE A 122 -8.65 -2.16 14.41
C ILE A 122 -10.16 -2.05 14.59
N PHE A 123 -10.93 -2.81 13.82
CA PHE A 123 -12.40 -2.77 13.89
C PHE A 123 -12.94 -3.23 15.26
N SER A 124 -12.41 -4.35 15.80
CA SER A 124 -12.81 -4.87 17.11
C SER A 124 -12.48 -3.88 18.23
N THR A 125 -11.32 -3.24 18.18
CA THR A 125 -10.92 -2.21 19.14
C THR A 125 -11.90 -1.02 19.13
N LEU A 126 -12.25 -0.50 17.96
CA LEU A 126 -13.20 0.59 17.84
C LEU A 126 -14.61 0.20 18.26
N THR A 127 -15.02 -1.05 18.02
CA THR A 127 -16.30 -1.59 18.47
C THR A 127 -16.35 -1.71 19.99
N PHE A 128 -15.26 -2.17 20.63
CA PHE A 128 -15.13 -2.24 22.08
C PHE A 128 -15.32 -0.87 22.74
N PHE A 129 -14.82 0.20 22.11
CA PHE A 129 -15.01 1.58 22.58
C PHE A 129 -16.34 2.22 22.12
N ASN A 130 -17.28 1.45 21.54
CA ASN A 130 -18.56 1.92 21.02
C ASN A 130 -18.47 3.02 19.94
N VAL A 131 -17.40 3.03 19.15
CA VAL A 131 -17.16 3.98 18.05
C VAL A 131 -16.81 3.32 16.72
N PRO A 132 -17.51 2.24 16.27
CA PRO A 132 -17.14 1.47 15.07
C PRO A 132 -17.17 2.32 13.79
N TRP A 133 -17.99 3.37 13.74
CA TRP A 133 -18.08 4.30 12.60
C TRP A 133 -16.78 5.05 12.32
N LEU A 134 -15.89 5.20 13.33
CA LEU A 134 -14.56 5.78 13.14
C LEU A 134 -13.67 4.92 12.23
N TYR A 135 -13.94 3.63 12.11
CA TYR A 135 -13.24 2.75 11.18
C TYR A 135 -13.40 3.22 9.73
N LEU A 136 -14.60 3.63 9.35
CA LEU A 136 -14.83 4.18 8.02
C LEU A 136 -14.23 5.59 7.89
N LEU A 137 -14.52 6.45 8.88
CA LEU A 137 -14.17 7.87 8.83
C LEU A 137 -12.67 8.14 8.94
N LEU A 138 -11.98 7.49 9.89
CA LEU A 138 -10.57 7.78 10.17
C LEU A 138 -9.61 6.78 9.51
N TRP A 139 -10.09 5.63 9.06
CA TRP A 139 -9.26 4.63 8.42
C TRP A 139 -9.48 4.56 6.91
N TRP A 140 -10.68 4.20 6.46
CA TRP A 140 -10.92 3.96 5.05
C TRP A 140 -11.01 5.24 4.20
N ILE A 141 -11.73 6.27 4.65
CA ILE A 141 -11.86 7.51 3.87
C ILE A 141 -10.49 8.15 3.63
N PRO A 142 -9.65 8.44 4.65
CA PRO A 142 -8.33 9.02 4.42
C PRO A 142 -7.42 8.13 3.56
N LYS A 143 -7.51 6.81 3.75
CA LYS A 143 -6.71 5.82 3.03
C LYS A 143 -7.05 5.76 1.53
N LEU A 144 -8.31 5.94 1.16
CA LEU A 144 -8.74 5.97 -0.23
C LEU A 144 -8.50 7.33 -0.90
N THR A 145 -8.57 8.42 -0.16
CA THR A 145 -8.54 9.81 -0.65
C THR A 145 -7.18 10.47 -0.44
N ILE A 146 -6.96 11.02 0.74
CA ILE A 146 -5.79 11.84 1.11
C ILE A 146 -4.48 11.08 0.93
N PHE A 147 -4.43 9.80 1.31
CA PHE A 147 -3.25 8.96 1.11
C PHE A 147 -2.88 8.85 -0.38
N SER A 148 -3.87 8.74 -1.27
CA SER A 148 -3.65 8.68 -2.72
C SER A 148 -3.03 9.97 -3.25
N LEU A 149 -3.48 11.13 -2.74
CA LEU A 149 -2.92 12.42 -3.09
C LEU A 149 -1.47 12.56 -2.59
N PHE A 150 -1.19 12.25 -1.32
CA PHE A 150 0.17 12.30 -0.78
C PHE A 150 1.12 11.32 -1.50
N TYR A 151 0.65 10.13 -1.84
CA TYR A 151 1.44 9.17 -2.61
C TYR A 151 1.83 9.76 -3.97
N ARG A 152 0.89 10.43 -4.66
CA ARG A 152 1.17 11.13 -5.93
C ARG A 152 2.16 12.28 -5.76
N LEU A 153 1.94 13.16 -4.77
CA LEU A 153 2.83 14.32 -4.54
C LEU A 153 4.26 13.84 -4.28
N ARG A 154 4.43 12.80 -3.46
CA ARG A 154 5.75 12.22 -3.19
C ARG A 154 6.41 11.64 -4.45
N SER A 155 5.65 11.06 -5.39
CA SER A 155 6.23 10.44 -6.58
C SER A 155 6.68 11.44 -7.64
N ILE A 156 6.34 12.72 -7.50
CA ILE A 156 6.70 13.81 -8.45
C ILE A 156 7.62 14.86 -7.83
N SER A 157 7.96 14.75 -6.55
CA SER A 157 8.93 15.60 -5.83
C SER A 157 10.31 14.98 -5.85
#